data_17b45bf0af2d596c59ad1f26d6d472a3
#
_entry.id   17b45bf0af2d596c59ad1f26d6d472a3
#
_cell.length_a   1.000
_cell.length_b   1.000
_cell.length_c   1.000
_cell.angle_alpha   90.00
_cell.angle_beta   90.00
_cell.angle_gamma   90.00
#
_symmetry.space_group_name_H-M   'P 1'
#
loop_
_entity.id
_entity.type
_entity.pdbx_description
1 polymer ?
#
loop_
_entity_poly.entity_id
_entity_poly.type
_entity_poly.pdbx_seq_one_letter_code
_entity_poly.pdbx_strand_id
1 'polypeptide(L)'
;MELIHSRLLSNGTKWHLSCLSVLYFSQGLSSGFLLALTTYLATKGASLVDISLLLSITMLPWTLKVFFGPIIDSLTIKRFGRRRFWIISSQIIMILVLLPLIFIEVTAVSTLLIAIFTVHNLFVALCDIATDALAADSLKESDLAKANGYMWGSKIIGRGSGMLISSSLLFSYGFNVSILFLISCMTLVFIFPFTSSELGHKEGAKDHQEYKNILGLKFLFSEISQGLLNKTAIAAAAFMLFSNIAIGIFDVTYNKFYLEVIGMTGEDIGTIRPIGMWLGGLIGFSVGLISFYFFEYFQYRSLTATRILSYYWFRHN
;
A
#
# COMPACT_ATOMS: atom_id res chain seq x y z
N MET A 1 -30.46 21.97 -3.12
CA MET A 1 -29.78 21.98 -1.81
C MET A 1 -29.67 20.62 -1.18
N GLU A 2 -30.67 19.75 -1.30
CA GLU A 2 -30.63 18.34 -0.83
C GLU A 2 -29.55 17.48 -1.51
N LEU A 3 -29.27 17.70 -2.80
CA LEU A 3 -28.22 17.00 -3.56
C LEU A 3 -26.78 17.31 -3.07
N ILE A 4 -26.56 18.43 -2.39
CA ILE A 4 -25.24 18.77 -1.82
C ILE A 4 -25.09 18.13 -0.43
N HIS A 5 -26.18 17.93 0.30
CA HIS A 5 -26.16 17.34 1.64
C HIS A 5 -25.94 15.81 1.62
N SER A 6 -26.40 15.13 0.56
CA SER A 6 -26.16 13.68 0.36
C SER A 6 -24.73 13.36 -0.07
N ARG A 7 -23.94 14.36 -0.46
CA ARG A 7 -22.54 14.25 -0.93
C ARG A 7 -21.48 14.26 0.17
N LEU A 8 -21.84 14.62 1.39
CA LEU A 8 -20.92 14.51 2.53
C LEU A 8 -20.94 13.06 3.00
N LEU A 9 -19.78 12.40 2.91
CA LEU A 9 -19.57 11.07 3.52
C LEU A 9 -20.10 11.11 4.96
N SER A 10 -20.79 10.05 5.38
CA SER A 10 -21.21 9.91 6.77
C SER A 10 -19.98 9.96 7.69
N ASN A 11 -20.14 10.40 8.93
CA ASN A 11 -19.00 10.46 9.87
C ASN A 11 -18.33 9.10 10.05
N GLY A 12 -19.08 7.99 9.99
CA GLY A 12 -18.54 6.64 10.02
C GLY A 12 -17.67 6.32 8.80
N THR A 13 -18.09 6.73 7.60
CA THR A 13 -17.31 6.53 6.37
C THR A 13 -16.02 7.35 6.37
N LYS A 14 -16.06 8.60 6.86
CA LYS A 14 -14.85 9.45 7.00
C LYS A 14 -13.85 8.82 7.95
N TRP A 15 -14.31 8.34 9.10
CA TRP A 15 -13.44 7.66 10.07
C TRP A 15 -12.81 6.42 9.47
N HIS A 16 -13.59 5.61 8.76
CA HIS A 16 -13.10 4.41 8.10
C HIS A 16 -12.03 4.71 7.04
N LEU A 17 -12.26 5.72 6.18
CA LEU A 17 -11.25 6.21 5.22
C LEU A 17 -9.99 6.70 5.90
N SER A 18 -10.12 7.41 7.03
CA SER A 18 -8.96 7.86 7.82
C SER A 18 -8.15 6.68 8.35
N CYS A 19 -8.81 5.64 8.88
CA CYS A 19 -8.14 4.43 9.35
C CYS A 19 -7.38 3.72 8.22
N LEU A 20 -8.00 3.55 7.04
CA LEU A 20 -7.35 2.96 5.87
C LEU A 20 -6.14 3.79 5.43
N SER A 21 -6.28 5.12 5.41
CA SER A 21 -5.21 6.04 5.04
C SER A 21 -4.03 5.98 6.02
N VAL A 22 -4.29 5.88 7.33
CA VAL A 22 -3.24 5.74 8.36
C VAL A 22 -2.50 4.40 8.23
N LEU A 23 -3.21 3.31 7.92
CA LEU A 23 -2.58 2.02 7.64
C LEU A 23 -1.64 2.10 6.44
N TYR A 24 -2.07 2.74 5.35
CA TYR A 24 -1.24 2.96 4.17
C TYR A 24 -0.06 3.90 4.44
N PHE A 25 -0.28 4.95 5.22
CA PHE A 25 0.80 5.85 5.66
C PHE A 25 1.89 5.09 6.42
N SER A 26 1.52 4.17 7.33
CA SER A 26 2.50 3.37 8.08
C SER A 26 3.33 2.43 7.19
N GLN A 27 2.72 1.84 6.16
CA GLN A 27 3.44 1.06 5.15
C GLN A 27 4.43 1.96 4.37
N GLY A 28 4.02 3.18 4.08
CA GLY A 28 4.87 4.21 3.50
C GLY A 28 6.07 4.52 4.39
N LEU A 29 5.86 4.75 5.69
CA LEU A 29 6.94 5.00 6.66
C LEU A 29 8.01 3.90 6.61
N SER A 30 7.59 2.63 6.64
CA SER A 30 8.50 1.49 6.56
C SER A 30 9.29 1.47 5.25
N SER A 31 8.64 1.72 4.13
CA SER A 31 9.28 1.83 2.81
C SER A 31 10.26 3.01 2.75
N GLY A 32 9.92 4.14 3.35
CA GLY A 32 10.78 5.31 3.45
C GLY A 32 12.02 5.06 4.31
N PHE A 33 11.85 4.36 5.43
CA PHE A 33 12.99 3.91 6.27
C PHE A 33 13.97 3.06 5.46
N LEU A 34 13.47 2.10 4.66
CA LEU A 34 14.34 1.24 3.86
C LEU A 34 15.16 2.07 2.83
N LEU A 35 14.57 3.10 2.23
CA LEU A 35 15.30 4.01 1.33
C LEU A 35 16.34 4.84 2.09
N ALA A 36 16.02 5.35 3.27
CA ALA A 36 16.97 6.05 4.12
C ALA A 36 18.15 5.13 4.51
N LEU A 37 17.84 3.88 4.86
CA LEU A 37 18.85 2.87 5.20
C LEU A 37 19.77 2.57 4.01
N THR A 38 19.22 2.44 2.78
CA THR A 38 20.08 2.23 1.60
C THR A 38 20.99 3.41 1.33
N THR A 39 20.53 4.64 1.55
CA THR A 39 21.36 5.86 1.46
C THR A 39 22.47 5.84 2.53
N TYR A 40 22.12 5.54 3.77
CA TYR A 40 23.07 5.43 4.87
C TYR A 40 24.14 4.36 4.62
N LEU A 41 23.76 3.16 4.18
CA LEU A 41 24.70 2.09 3.87
C LEU A 41 25.58 2.42 2.66
N ALA A 42 25.08 3.16 1.67
CA ALA A 42 25.87 3.65 0.56
C ALA A 42 26.99 4.59 1.02
N THR A 43 26.72 5.50 1.98
CA THR A 43 27.74 6.37 2.58
C THR A 43 28.75 5.60 3.43
N LYS A 44 28.39 4.41 3.93
CA LYS A 44 29.30 3.49 4.64
C LYS A 44 30.10 2.58 3.70
N GLY A 45 29.99 2.76 2.38
CA GLY A 45 30.74 2.02 1.38
C GLY A 45 30.06 0.76 0.84
N ALA A 46 28.75 0.54 1.13
CA ALA A 46 28.03 -0.56 0.52
C ALA A 46 28.06 -0.47 -1.01
N SER A 47 28.37 -1.58 -1.67
CA SER A 47 28.41 -1.66 -3.14
C SER A 47 27.02 -1.55 -3.75
N LEU A 48 26.96 -1.23 -5.05
CA LEU A 48 25.69 -1.25 -5.79
C LEU A 48 25.04 -2.64 -5.75
N VAL A 49 25.86 -3.70 -5.73
CA VAL A 49 25.37 -5.09 -5.64
C VAL A 49 24.74 -5.33 -4.28
N ASP A 50 25.35 -4.88 -3.18
CA ASP A 50 24.78 -5.04 -1.84
C ASP A 50 23.44 -4.35 -1.70
N ILE A 51 23.33 -3.10 -2.18
CA ILE A 51 22.07 -2.34 -2.18
C ILE A 51 21.02 -3.01 -3.06
N SER A 52 21.43 -3.52 -4.24
CA SER A 52 20.52 -4.25 -5.14
C SER A 52 19.99 -5.52 -4.50
N LEU A 53 20.84 -6.30 -3.83
CA LEU A 53 20.43 -7.53 -3.12
C LEU A 53 19.48 -7.19 -1.97
N LEU A 54 19.80 -6.19 -1.16
CA LEU A 54 18.91 -5.74 -0.08
C LEU A 54 17.53 -5.38 -0.61
N LEU A 55 17.42 -4.51 -1.62
CA LEU A 55 16.16 -4.07 -2.17
C LEU A 55 15.41 -5.20 -2.89
N SER A 56 16.08 -5.98 -3.74
CA SER A 56 15.41 -7.00 -4.55
C SER A 56 14.85 -8.13 -3.70
N ILE A 57 15.62 -8.63 -2.73
CA ILE A 57 15.15 -9.73 -1.88
C ILE A 57 14.07 -9.25 -0.92
N THR A 58 14.21 -8.07 -0.31
CA THR A 58 13.20 -7.52 0.59
C THR A 58 11.90 -7.17 -0.11
N MET A 59 11.92 -6.90 -1.43
CA MET A 59 10.71 -6.64 -2.21
C MET A 59 10.07 -7.89 -2.83
N LEU A 60 10.73 -9.05 -2.75
CA LEU A 60 10.19 -10.31 -3.29
C LEU A 60 8.77 -10.65 -2.79
N PRO A 61 8.40 -10.46 -1.51
CA PRO A 61 7.03 -10.72 -1.05
C PRO A 61 5.96 -9.90 -1.79
N TRP A 62 6.28 -8.70 -2.27
CA TRP A 62 5.34 -7.89 -3.04
C TRP A 62 5.05 -8.48 -4.43
N THR A 63 6.00 -9.16 -5.06
CA THR A 63 5.78 -9.86 -6.33
C THR A 63 4.93 -11.12 -6.14
N LEU A 64 5.01 -11.73 -4.96
CA LEU A 64 4.23 -12.91 -4.60
C LEU A 64 2.83 -12.58 -4.04
N LYS A 65 2.49 -11.29 -3.95
CA LYS A 65 1.24 -10.78 -3.36
C LYS A 65 -0.02 -11.46 -3.93
N VAL A 66 -0.04 -11.79 -5.22
CA VAL A 66 -1.16 -12.44 -5.90
C VAL A 66 -1.56 -13.78 -5.24
N PHE A 67 -0.60 -14.49 -4.66
CA PHE A 67 -0.85 -15.78 -4.01
C PHE A 67 -1.40 -15.67 -2.58
N PHE A 68 -1.29 -14.50 -1.96
CA PHE A 68 -1.72 -14.30 -0.57
C PHE A 68 -3.22 -13.97 -0.45
N GLY A 69 -3.84 -13.45 -1.50
CA GLY A 69 -5.27 -13.12 -1.50
C GLY A 69 -6.15 -14.30 -1.05
N PRO A 70 -6.05 -15.48 -1.69
CA PRO A 70 -6.81 -16.67 -1.29
C PRO A 70 -6.53 -17.14 0.13
N ILE A 71 -5.30 -16.98 0.63
CA ILE A 71 -4.94 -17.33 2.00
C ILE A 71 -5.70 -16.44 2.98
N ILE A 72 -5.73 -15.14 2.71
CA ILE A 72 -6.45 -14.15 3.52
C ILE A 72 -7.96 -14.40 3.49
N ASP A 73 -8.51 -14.86 2.35
CA ASP A 73 -9.92 -15.16 2.21
C ASP A 73 -10.34 -16.46 2.90
N SER A 74 -9.43 -17.43 3.01
CA SER A 74 -9.71 -18.76 3.57
C SER A 74 -9.73 -18.81 5.09
N LEU A 75 -8.95 -17.96 5.77
CA LEU A 75 -8.79 -17.99 7.21
C LEU A 75 -9.59 -16.84 7.85
N THR A 76 -10.63 -17.20 8.59
CA THR A 76 -11.49 -16.25 9.30
C THR A 76 -11.57 -16.59 10.79
N ILE A 77 -11.28 -15.64 11.65
CA ILE A 77 -11.52 -15.77 13.09
C ILE A 77 -12.76 -14.95 13.46
N LYS A 78 -13.86 -15.63 13.81
CA LYS A 78 -15.17 -15.02 14.09
C LYS A 78 -15.12 -13.84 15.08
N ARG A 79 -14.19 -13.87 16.06
CA ARG A 79 -14.08 -12.84 17.11
C ARG A 79 -13.55 -11.50 16.58
N PHE A 80 -12.67 -11.52 15.58
CA PHE A 80 -11.97 -10.32 15.07
C PHE A 80 -12.46 -9.89 13.67
N GLY A 81 -13.31 -10.70 13.03
CA GLY A 81 -13.65 -10.49 11.63
C GLY A 81 -12.61 -11.09 10.67
N ARG A 82 -12.94 -11.11 9.37
CA ARG A 82 -12.12 -11.77 8.34
C ARG A 82 -10.87 -10.95 8.02
N ARG A 83 -11.03 -9.67 7.69
CA ARG A 83 -9.94 -8.80 7.24
C ARG A 83 -9.12 -8.25 8.40
N ARG A 84 -9.79 -7.87 9.45
CA ARG A 84 -9.22 -7.24 10.64
C ARG A 84 -8.23 -8.14 11.37
N PHE A 85 -8.51 -9.45 11.43
CA PHE A 85 -7.57 -10.42 11.98
C PHE A 85 -6.21 -10.35 11.28
N TRP A 86 -6.21 -10.33 9.94
CA TRP A 86 -4.98 -10.28 9.15
C TRP A 86 -4.24 -8.95 9.32
N ILE A 87 -4.95 -7.83 9.39
CA ILE A 87 -4.35 -6.51 9.63
C ILE A 87 -3.64 -6.49 10.99
N ILE A 88 -4.33 -6.92 12.05
CA ILE A 88 -3.81 -6.92 13.42
C ILE A 88 -2.61 -7.87 13.55
N SER A 89 -2.75 -9.12 13.10
CA SER A 89 -1.67 -10.11 13.22
C SER A 89 -0.44 -9.70 12.41
N SER A 90 -0.63 -9.17 11.20
CA SER A 90 0.47 -8.69 10.39
C SER A 90 1.21 -7.53 11.07
N GLN A 91 0.50 -6.55 11.63
CA GLN A 91 1.14 -5.43 12.33
C GLN A 91 1.93 -5.88 13.57
N ILE A 92 1.40 -6.83 14.35
CA ILE A 92 2.13 -7.41 15.48
C ILE A 92 3.44 -8.04 15.01
N ILE A 93 3.39 -8.88 13.98
CA ILE A 93 4.58 -9.57 13.48
C ILE A 93 5.57 -8.59 12.85
N MET A 94 5.09 -7.58 12.12
CA MET A 94 5.93 -6.50 11.58
C MET A 94 6.76 -5.81 12.68
N ILE A 95 6.14 -5.52 13.82
CA ILE A 95 6.81 -4.91 14.98
C ILE A 95 7.80 -5.88 15.61
N LEU A 96 7.36 -7.11 15.90
CA LEU A 96 8.18 -8.11 16.57
C LEU A 96 9.45 -8.48 15.78
N VAL A 97 9.34 -8.58 14.47
CA VAL A 97 10.47 -8.93 13.58
C VAL A 97 11.53 -7.83 13.57
N LEU A 98 11.17 -6.57 13.79
CA LEU A 98 12.12 -5.47 13.83
C LEU A 98 12.83 -5.32 15.20
N LEU A 99 12.26 -5.85 16.28
CA LEU A 99 12.82 -5.68 17.65
C LEU A 99 14.30 -6.12 17.77
N PRO A 100 14.75 -7.24 17.19
CA PRO A 100 16.15 -7.64 17.29
C PRO A 100 17.13 -6.59 16.74
N LEU A 101 16.69 -5.79 15.76
CA LEU A 101 17.53 -4.77 15.14
C LEU A 101 17.90 -3.61 16.09
N ILE A 102 17.17 -3.44 17.20
CA ILE A 102 17.49 -2.43 18.23
C ILE A 102 18.84 -2.73 18.89
N PHE A 103 19.24 -4.01 18.95
CA PHE A 103 20.43 -4.48 19.64
C PHE A 103 21.61 -4.75 18.70
N ILE A 104 21.45 -4.50 17.41
CA ILE A 104 22.44 -4.80 16.39
C ILE A 104 22.94 -3.48 15.80
N GLU A 105 24.25 -3.30 15.76
CA GLU A 105 24.87 -2.21 15.01
C GLU A 105 24.94 -2.57 13.53
N VAL A 106 24.27 -1.79 12.69
CA VAL A 106 24.20 -2.03 11.25
C VAL A 106 25.13 -1.07 10.53
N THR A 107 26.30 -1.56 10.16
CA THR A 107 27.33 -0.81 9.40
C THR A 107 27.46 -1.29 7.96
N ALA A 108 26.92 -2.46 7.62
CA ALA A 108 26.99 -3.06 6.29
C ALA A 108 25.73 -3.87 5.98
N VAL A 109 25.52 -4.19 4.71
CA VAL A 109 24.46 -5.13 4.30
C VAL A 109 24.83 -6.53 4.76
N SER A 110 23.97 -7.15 5.55
CA SER A 110 24.14 -8.51 6.05
C SER A 110 22.96 -9.38 5.68
N THR A 111 23.17 -10.71 5.59
CA THR A 111 22.10 -11.68 5.35
C THR A 111 21.01 -11.59 6.41
N LEU A 112 21.35 -11.34 7.67
CA LEU A 112 20.39 -11.16 8.75
C LEU A 112 19.51 -9.93 8.52
N LEU A 113 20.12 -8.81 8.12
CA LEU A 113 19.36 -7.57 7.79
C LEU A 113 18.37 -7.82 6.65
N ILE A 114 18.84 -8.46 5.58
CA ILE A 114 17.99 -8.83 4.43
C ILE A 114 16.84 -9.74 4.89
N ALA A 115 17.13 -10.78 5.68
CA ALA A 115 16.12 -11.73 6.15
C ALA A 115 15.05 -11.04 7.01
N ILE A 116 15.45 -10.21 7.98
CA ILE A 116 14.52 -9.46 8.84
C ILE A 116 13.63 -8.55 8.01
N PHE A 117 14.17 -7.74 7.09
CA PHE A 117 13.36 -6.86 6.24
C PHE A 117 12.52 -7.63 5.23
N THR A 118 12.94 -8.82 4.77
CA THR A 118 12.12 -9.68 3.90
C THR A 118 10.90 -10.20 4.64
N VAL A 119 11.08 -10.71 5.86
CA VAL A 119 9.95 -11.16 6.70
C VAL A 119 9.05 -9.98 7.06
N HIS A 120 9.63 -8.83 7.43
CA HIS A 120 8.86 -7.62 7.67
C HIS A 120 8.00 -7.24 6.47
N ASN A 121 8.58 -7.17 5.26
CA ASN A 121 7.85 -6.85 4.03
C ASN A 121 6.82 -7.89 3.62
N LEU A 122 7.01 -9.17 3.97
CA LEU A 122 5.99 -10.21 3.80
C LEU A 122 4.71 -9.83 4.56
N PHE A 123 4.84 -9.42 5.82
CA PHE A 123 3.69 -9.02 6.63
C PHE A 123 3.16 -7.63 6.25
N VAL A 124 3.99 -6.73 5.73
CA VAL A 124 3.51 -5.49 5.09
C VAL A 124 2.62 -5.81 3.89
N ALA A 125 3.03 -6.74 3.02
CA ALA A 125 2.24 -7.14 1.85
C ALA A 125 0.92 -7.84 2.23
N LEU A 126 0.92 -8.69 3.27
CA LEU A 126 -0.29 -9.32 3.81
C LEU A 126 -1.25 -8.27 4.41
N CYS A 127 -0.71 -7.32 5.18
CA CYS A 127 -1.49 -6.21 5.74
C CYS A 127 -2.12 -5.34 4.63
N ASP A 128 -1.36 -5.07 3.56
CA ASP A 128 -1.81 -4.29 2.41
C ASP A 128 -3.00 -4.96 1.71
N ILE A 129 -2.90 -6.26 1.40
CA ILE A 129 -4.01 -7.01 0.78
C ILE A 129 -5.25 -7.03 1.68
N ALA A 130 -5.05 -7.26 2.98
CA ALA A 130 -6.17 -7.29 3.93
C ALA A 130 -6.84 -5.91 4.05
N THR A 131 -6.06 -4.83 3.95
CA THR A 131 -6.57 -3.45 3.98
C THR A 131 -7.31 -3.10 2.69
N ASP A 132 -6.79 -3.50 1.52
CA ASP A 132 -7.47 -3.34 0.22
C ASP A 132 -8.79 -4.08 0.21
N ALA A 133 -8.80 -5.33 0.68
CA ALA A 133 -9.99 -6.13 0.76
C ALA A 133 -11.01 -5.56 1.76
N LEU A 134 -10.56 -5.00 2.89
CA LEU A 134 -11.43 -4.29 3.85
C LEU A 134 -12.07 -3.06 3.21
N ALA A 135 -11.32 -2.28 2.43
CA ALA A 135 -11.85 -1.15 1.69
C ALA A 135 -12.93 -1.59 0.69
N ALA A 136 -12.67 -2.64 -0.10
CA ALA A 136 -13.62 -3.18 -1.07
C ALA A 136 -14.89 -3.76 -0.42
N ASP A 137 -14.75 -4.44 0.73
CA ASP A 137 -15.88 -5.05 1.45
C ASP A 137 -16.75 -3.99 2.17
N SER A 138 -16.18 -2.84 2.57
CA SER A 138 -16.85 -1.87 3.45
C SER A 138 -17.31 -0.58 2.77
N LEU A 139 -16.71 -0.23 1.63
CA LEU A 139 -17.04 1.01 0.92
C LEU A 139 -18.01 0.75 -0.24
N LYS A 140 -18.76 1.79 -0.62
CA LYS A 140 -19.57 1.76 -1.84
C LYS A 140 -18.65 1.84 -3.06
N GLU A 141 -19.07 1.26 -4.18
CA GLU A 141 -18.31 1.28 -5.44
C GLU A 141 -17.97 2.71 -5.88
N SER A 142 -18.90 3.67 -5.69
CA SER A 142 -18.67 5.08 -5.96
C SER A 142 -17.57 5.73 -5.13
N ASP A 143 -17.28 5.21 -3.94
CA ASP A 143 -16.29 5.76 -3.02
C ASP A 143 -14.90 5.08 -3.16
N LEU A 144 -14.82 3.93 -3.85
CA LEU A 144 -13.57 3.17 -3.97
C LEU A 144 -12.45 3.94 -4.68
N ALA A 145 -12.77 4.65 -5.76
CA ALA A 145 -11.78 5.45 -6.49
C ALA A 145 -11.18 6.56 -5.59
N LYS A 146 -12.04 7.22 -4.80
CA LYS A 146 -11.64 8.22 -3.83
C LYS A 146 -10.81 7.63 -2.69
N ALA A 147 -11.24 6.47 -2.16
CA ALA A 147 -10.52 5.74 -1.12
C ALA A 147 -9.11 5.37 -1.59
N ASN A 148 -8.97 4.81 -2.81
CA ASN A 148 -7.69 4.50 -3.40
C ASN A 148 -6.77 5.73 -3.51
N GLY A 149 -7.31 6.88 -3.93
CA GLY A 149 -6.55 8.13 -3.98
C GLY A 149 -6.01 8.53 -2.60
N TYR A 150 -6.85 8.47 -1.55
CA TYR A 150 -6.44 8.77 -0.18
C TYR A 150 -5.41 7.75 0.36
N MET A 151 -5.64 6.46 0.14
CA MET A 151 -4.75 5.38 0.58
C MET A 151 -3.37 5.52 -0.06
N TRP A 152 -3.31 5.56 -1.40
CA TRP A 152 -2.04 5.68 -2.12
C TRP A 152 -1.33 7.02 -1.89
N GLY A 153 -2.07 8.13 -1.85
CA GLY A 153 -1.50 9.44 -1.50
C GLY A 153 -0.87 9.42 -0.11
N SER A 154 -1.56 8.84 0.88
CA SER A 154 -1.04 8.66 2.24
C SER A 154 0.22 7.78 2.28
N LYS A 155 0.27 6.69 1.48
CA LYS A 155 1.44 5.82 1.39
C LYS A 155 2.66 6.55 0.85
N ILE A 156 2.48 7.35 -0.21
CA ILE A 156 3.59 8.10 -0.82
C ILE A 156 4.07 9.20 0.11
N ILE A 157 3.16 9.93 0.79
CA ILE A 157 3.53 10.92 1.81
C ILE A 157 4.22 10.23 2.98
N GLY A 158 3.73 9.07 3.43
CA GLY A 158 4.37 8.26 4.46
C GLY A 158 5.79 7.84 4.07
N ARG A 159 6.00 7.45 2.79
CA ARG A 159 7.33 7.09 2.26
C ARG A 159 8.30 8.27 2.30
N GLY A 160 7.85 9.46 1.91
CA GLY A 160 8.66 10.67 2.02
C GLY A 160 8.97 11.04 3.46
N SER A 161 7.96 11.03 4.34
CA SER A 161 8.14 11.34 5.77
C SER A 161 9.04 10.31 6.47
N GLY A 162 8.86 9.03 6.16
CA GLY A 162 9.71 7.96 6.68
C GLY A 162 11.17 8.12 6.23
N MET A 163 11.40 8.46 4.96
CA MET A 163 12.75 8.70 4.45
C MET A 163 13.38 9.92 5.11
N LEU A 164 12.67 11.06 5.19
CA LEU A 164 13.20 12.29 5.79
C LEU A 164 13.61 12.09 7.25
N ILE A 165 12.67 11.59 8.07
CA ILE A 165 12.90 11.46 9.50
C ILE A 165 13.95 10.38 9.77
N SER A 166 13.86 9.23 9.09
CA SER A 166 14.82 8.15 9.27
C SER A 166 16.22 8.54 8.80
N SER A 167 16.37 9.28 7.69
CA SER A 167 17.68 9.80 7.27
C SER A 167 18.29 10.72 8.33
N SER A 168 17.51 11.70 8.81
CA SER A 168 17.97 12.60 9.87
C SER A 168 18.41 11.83 11.12
N LEU A 169 17.63 10.84 11.56
CA LEU A 169 17.98 10.01 12.72
C LEU A 169 19.18 9.11 12.48
N LEU A 170 19.30 8.50 11.28
CA LEU A 170 20.44 7.64 10.91
C LEU A 170 21.76 8.41 10.93
N PHE A 171 21.78 9.62 10.36
CA PHE A 171 23.00 10.41 10.26
C PHE A 171 23.36 11.12 11.59
N SER A 172 22.36 11.55 12.39
CA SER A 172 22.60 12.25 13.65
C SER A 172 22.80 11.33 14.85
N TYR A 173 22.04 10.22 14.93
CA TYR A 173 21.97 9.36 16.13
C TYR A 173 22.25 7.89 15.85
N GLY A 174 22.41 7.50 14.59
CA GLY A 174 22.72 6.14 14.19
C GLY A 174 21.50 5.24 13.99
N PHE A 175 21.77 3.97 13.65
CA PHE A 175 20.77 3.01 13.21
C PHE A 175 19.75 2.66 14.31
N ASN A 176 20.22 2.46 15.55
CA ASN A 176 19.39 1.98 16.66
C ASN A 176 18.26 2.97 17.01
N VAL A 177 18.57 4.28 16.98
CA VAL A 177 17.56 5.33 17.22
C VAL A 177 16.56 5.40 16.07
N SER A 178 17.02 5.28 14.84
CA SER A 178 16.16 5.33 13.66
C SER A 178 15.20 4.13 13.59
N ILE A 179 15.67 2.91 13.90
CA ILE A 179 14.80 1.72 13.93
C ILE A 179 13.79 1.79 15.08
N LEU A 180 14.20 2.30 16.26
CA LEU A 180 13.30 2.52 17.39
C LEU A 180 12.19 3.51 17.05
N PHE A 181 12.49 4.58 16.32
CA PHE A 181 11.49 5.50 15.79
C PHE A 181 10.47 4.78 14.90
N LEU A 182 10.93 3.96 13.94
CA LEU A 182 10.04 3.20 13.07
C LEU A 182 9.11 2.28 13.87
N ILE A 183 9.66 1.51 14.81
CA ILE A 183 8.90 0.61 15.68
C ILE A 183 7.87 1.39 16.49
N SER A 184 8.24 2.54 17.05
CA SER A 184 7.35 3.40 17.83
C SER A 184 6.17 3.91 16.97
N CYS A 185 6.44 4.39 15.75
CA CYS A 185 5.40 4.82 14.83
C CYS A 185 4.44 3.67 14.47
N MET A 186 4.97 2.47 14.19
CA MET A 186 4.14 1.30 13.88
C MET A 186 3.29 0.89 15.09
N THR A 187 3.82 0.97 16.30
CA THR A 187 3.10 0.69 17.54
C THR A 187 1.95 1.68 17.76
N LEU A 188 2.15 2.95 17.46
CA LEU A 188 1.08 3.95 17.52
C LEU A 188 -0.03 3.67 16.50
N VAL A 189 0.34 3.29 15.28
CA VAL A 189 -0.64 2.95 14.22
C VAL A 189 -1.41 1.67 14.54
N PHE A 190 -0.84 0.76 15.32
CA PHE A 190 -1.48 -0.49 15.75
C PHE A 190 -2.82 -0.28 16.50
N ILE A 191 -3.07 0.91 17.05
CA ILE A 191 -4.32 1.24 17.73
C ILE A 191 -5.49 1.34 16.76
N PHE A 192 -5.26 1.81 15.51
CA PHE A 192 -6.32 2.12 14.56
C PHE A 192 -7.18 0.93 14.13
N PRO A 193 -6.67 -0.27 13.84
CA PRO A 193 -7.50 -1.43 13.50
C PRO A 193 -8.52 -1.81 14.57
N PHE A 194 -8.30 -1.46 15.84
CA PHE A 194 -9.25 -1.72 16.93
C PHE A 194 -10.41 -0.72 16.95
N THR A 195 -10.20 0.48 16.42
CA THR A 195 -11.21 1.54 16.39
C THR A 195 -12.05 1.52 15.12
N SER A 196 -11.56 0.90 14.03
CA SER A 196 -12.35 0.68 12.82
C SER A 196 -13.30 -0.49 13.05
N SER A 197 -14.61 -0.22 13.14
CA SER A 197 -15.59 -1.29 13.01
C SER A 197 -15.50 -1.85 11.59
N GLU A 198 -15.45 -3.17 11.42
CA GLU A 198 -15.92 -3.77 10.16
C GLU A 198 -17.36 -3.30 10.04
N LEU A 199 -17.60 -2.29 9.21
CA LEU A 199 -18.91 -1.70 9.01
C LEU A 199 -19.81 -2.80 8.47
N GLY A 200 -20.63 -3.33 9.41
CA GLY A 200 -21.77 -4.18 9.18
C GLY A 200 -21.47 -5.35 8.25
N HIS A 201 -21.43 -6.55 8.80
CA HIS A 201 -21.93 -7.67 8.05
C HIS A 201 -23.24 -7.22 7.40
N LYS A 202 -23.20 -6.76 6.16
CA LYS A 202 -24.38 -6.82 5.33
C LYS A 202 -24.72 -8.30 5.31
N GLU A 203 -25.81 -8.65 5.97
CA GLU A 203 -26.53 -9.89 5.76
C GLU A 203 -26.74 -10.04 4.25
N GLY A 204 -25.88 -10.74 3.59
CA GLY A 204 -25.78 -10.84 2.14
C GLY A 204 -24.41 -11.35 1.71
N ALA A 205 -23.51 -11.64 2.64
CA ALA A 205 -22.35 -12.47 2.36
C ALA A 205 -22.90 -13.83 1.92
N LYS A 206 -22.90 -14.04 0.59
CA LYS A 206 -23.20 -15.31 -0.04
C LYS A 206 -22.59 -16.42 0.77
N ASP A 207 -23.44 -17.35 1.10
CA ASP A 207 -23.32 -18.48 1.99
C ASP A 207 -21.88 -19.01 2.09
N HIS A 208 -21.36 -19.14 3.32
CA HIS A 208 -20.04 -19.68 3.63
C HIS A 208 -19.76 -21.07 3.02
N GLN A 209 -20.77 -21.73 2.47
CA GLN A 209 -20.66 -23.01 1.79
C GLN A 209 -20.10 -22.89 0.36
N GLU A 210 -20.34 -21.78 -0.33
CA GLU A 210 -19.80 -21.54 -1.68
C GLU A 210 -18.29 -21.26 -1.64
N TYR A 211 -17.78 -20.64 -0.58
CA TYR A 211 -16.34 -20.37 -0.40
C TYR A 211 -15.51 -21.62 -0.06
N LYS A 212 -16.06 -22.64 0.57
CA LYS A 212 -15.35 -23.90 0.84
C LYS A 212 -14.98 -24.67 -0.44
N ASN A 213 -15.71 -24.48 -1.52
CA ASN A 213 -15.45 -25.11 -2.80
C ASN A 213 -14.42 -24.37 -3.67
N ILE A 214 -14.05 -23.13 -3.31
CA ILE A 214 -13.12 -22.27 -4.07
C ILE A 214 -11.65 -22.59 -3.72
N LEU A 215 -11.39 -23.36 -2.67
CA LEU A 215 -10.04 -23.69 -2.17
C LEU A 215 -9.26 -24.74 -3.03
N GLY A 216 -9.73 -25.07 -4.23
CA GLY A 216 -8.92 -25.84 -5.16
C GLY A 216 -7.85 -24.94 -5.81
N LEU A 217 -6.56 -25.21 -5.56
CA LEU A 217 -5.46 -24.59 -6.31
C LEU A 217 -5.71 -24.58 -7.83
N LYS A 218 -6.40 -25.59 -8.36
CA LYS A 218 -6.84 -25.66 -9.75
C LYS A 218 -7.81 -24.55 -10.14
N PHE A 219 -8.75 -24.18 -9.29
CA PHE A 219 -9.69 -23.08 -9.56
C PHE A 219 -8.95 -21.75 -9.61
N LEU A 220 -8.07 -21.49 -8.64
CA LEU A 220 -7.24 -20.28 -8.61
C LEU A 220 -6.37 -20.15 -9.85
N PHE A 221 -5.69 -21.23 -10.26
CA PHE A 221 -4.90 -21.21 -11.49
C PHE A 221 -5.77 -21.02 -12.74
N SER A 222 -6.99 -21.55 -12.75
CA SER A 222 -7.95 -21.33 -13.84
C SER A 222 -8.40 -19.88 -13.93
N GLU A 223 -8.78 -19.26 -12.82
CA GLU A 223 -9.20 -17.84 -12.76
C GLU A 223 -8.05 -16.89 -13.14
N ILE A 224 -6.84 -17.13 -12.59
CA ILE A 224 -5.65 -16.36 -12.94
C ILE A 224 -5.31 -16.52 -14.43
N SER A 225 -5.38 -17.74 -14.97
CA SER A 225 -5.08 -18.00 -16.38
C SER A 225 -6.09 -17.33 -17.31
N GLN A 226 -7.39 -17.37 -16.98
CA GLN A 226 -8.43 -16.70 -17.75
C GLN A 226 -8.29 -15.17 -17.70
N GLY A 227 -7.95 -14.63 -16.52
CA GLY A 227 -7.64 -13.20 -16.37
C GLY A 227 -6.43 -12.78 -17.20
N LEU A 228 -5.36 -13.58 -17.20
CA LEU A 228 -4.15 -13.32 -17.99
C LEU A 228 -4.34 -13.49 -19.51
N LEU A 229 -5.36 -14.22 -19.96
CA LEU A 229 -5.68 -14.33 -21.40
C LEU A 229 -6.43 -13.11 -21.95
N ASN A 230 -6.93 -12.22 -21.11
CA ASN A 230 -7.57 -10.98 -21.54
C ASN A 230 -6.52 -9.98 -22.05
N LYS A 231 -6.66 -9.50 -23.30
CA LYS A 231 -5.73 -8.54 -23.92
C LYS A 231 -5.53 -7.27 -23.09
N THR A 232 -6.60 -6.76 -22.48
CA THR A 232 -6.55 -5.57 -21.61
C THR A 232 -5.77 -5.85 -20.32
N ALA A 233 -5.95 -7.03 -19.73
CA ALA A 233 -5.21 -7.44 -18.55
C ALA A 233 -3.71 -7.64 -18.84
N ILE A 234 -3.38 -8.24 -20.01
CA ILE A 234 -1.99 -8.38 -20.47
C ILE A 234 -1.34 -7.02 -20.69
N ALA A 235 -2.03 -6.10 -21.35
CA ALA A 235 -1.52 -4.75 -21.59
C ALA A 235 -1.29 -3.98 -20.28
N ALA A 236 -2.23 -4.08 -19.32
CA ALA A 236 -2.09 -3.47 -18.01
C ALA A 236 -0.93 -4.10 -17.22
N ALA A 237 -0.79 -5.42 -17.23
CA ALA A 237 0.31 -6.12 -16.59
C ALA A 237 1.67 -5.74 -17.20
N ALA A 238 1.77 -5.66 -18.52
CA ALA A 238 2.97 -5.21 -19.22
C ALA A 238 3.33 -3.76 -18.84
N PHE A 239 2.36 -2.85 -18.85
CA PHE A 239 2.56 -1.46 -18.41
C PHE A 239 3.07 -1.38 -16.98
N MET A 240 2.44 -2.11 -16.06
CA MET A 240 2.88 -2.17 -14.66
C MET A 240 4.29 -2.74 -14.53
N LEU A 241 4.62 -3.80 -15.28
CA LEU A 241 5.95 -4.41 -15.27
C LEU A 241 7.03 -3.41 -15.69
N PHE A 242 6.85 -2.76 -16.85
CA PHE A 242 7.82 -1.77 -17.36
C PHE A 242 7.96 -0.57 -16.42
N SER A 243 6.85 -0.07 -15.87
CA SER A 243 6.88 1.03 -14.89
C SER A 243 7.63 0.65 -13.62
N ASN A 244 7.42 -0.55 -13.10
CA ASN A 244 8.11 -1.02 -11.89
C ASN A 244 9.61 -1.31 -12.13
N ILE A 245 9.99 -1.80 -13.31
CA ILE A 245 11.40 -1.96 -13.68
C ILE A 245 12.11 -0.60 -13.65
N ALA A 246 11.52 0.43 -14.26
CA ALA A 246 12.10 1.77 -14.27
C ALA A 246 12.28 2.34 -12.83
N ILE A 247 11.25 2.18 -11.98
CA ILE A 247 11.31 2.60 -10.57
C ILE A 247 12.39 1.81 -9.82
N GLY A 248 12.48 0.49 -10.03
CA GLY A 248 13.47 -0.37 -9.38
C GLY A 248 14.91 0.02 -9.74
N ILE A 249 15.19 0.25 -11.04
CA ILE A 249 16.50 0.74 -11.49
C ILE A 249 16.82 2.08 -10.84
N PHE A 250 15.86 3.00 -10.82
CA PHE A 250 16.02 4.31 -10.19
C PHE A 250 16.32 4.19 -8.70
N ASP A 251 15.55 3.39 -7.94
CA ASP A 251 15.74 3.23 -6.49
C ASP A 251 17.12 2.65 -6.14
N VAL A 252 17.65 1.74 -6.98
CA VAL A 252 18.98 1.15 -6.79
C VAL A 252 20.10 2.12 -7.14
N THR A 253 20.02 2.80 -8.28
CA THR A 253 21.10 3.63 -8.82
C THR A 253 21.15 5.03 -8.23
N TYR A 254 20.00 5.53 -7.73
CA TYR A 254 19.84 6.90 -7.25
C TYR A 254 20.92 7.31 -6.25
N ASN A 255 21.09 6.52 -5.19
CA ASN A 255 22.03 6.86 -4.13
C ASN A 255 23.48 7.00 -4.64
N LYS A 256 23.92 6.02 -5.43
CA LYS A 256 25.29 6.05 -5.99
C LYS A 256 25.50 7.22 -6.95
N PHE A 257 24.52 7.50 -7.82
CA PHE A 257 24.61 8.62 -8.74
C PHE A 257 24.71 9.97 -8.01
N TYR A 258 23.85 10.20 -7.02
CA TYR A 258 23.87 11.47 -6.29
C TYR A 258 25.06 11.63 -5.36
N LEU A 259 25.54 10.55 -4.73
CA LEU A 259 26.72 10.57 -3.87
C LEU A 259 28.01 10.72 -4.68
N GLU A 260 28.21 9.91 -5.73
CA GLU A 260 29.50 9.77 -6.40
C GLU A 260 29.65 10.71 -7.62
N VAL A 261 28.55 10.99 -8.35
CA VAL A 261 28.59 11.81 -9.57
C VAL A 261 28.23 13.26 -9.27
N ILE A 262 27.18 13.49 -8.47
CA ILE A 262 26.74 14.86 -8.14
C ILE A 262 27.49 15.41 -6.93
N GLY A 263 28.04 14.55 -6.05
CA GLY A 263 28.76 14.96 -4.85
C GLY A 263 27.87 15.42 -3.69
N MET A 264 26.61 14.99 -3.66
CA MET A 264 25.68 15.27 -2.56
C MET A 264 26.03 14.44 -1.33
N THR A 265 25.75 14.97 -0.14
CA THR A 265 25.83 14.19 1.09
C THR A 265 24.64 13.27 1.25
N GLY A 266 24.74 12.25 2.11
CA GLY A 266 23.60 11.38 2.44
C GLY A 266 22.44 12.15 3.09
N GLU A 267 22.73 13.20 3.84
CA GLU A 267 21.72 14.09 4.44
C GLU A 267 20.98 14.91 3.37
N ASP A 268 21.70 15.43 2.36
CA ASP A 268 21.07 16.15 1.24
C ASP A 268 20.10 15.24 0.48
N ILE A 269 20.49 14.01 0.21
CA ILE A 269 19.63 13.02 -0.43
C ILE A 269 18.40 12.71 0.44
N GLY A 270 18.61 12.57 1.75
CA GLY A 270 17.56 12.33 2.74
C GLY A 270 16.54 13.46 2.88
N THR A 271 16.90 14.68 2.49
CA THR A 271 16.02 15.86 2.55
C THR A 271 15.35 16.19 1.21
N ILE A 272 16.08 16.09 0.10
CA ILE A 272 15.58 16.49 -1.22
C ILE A 272 14.64 15.46 -1.81
N ARG A 273 14.98 14.18 -1.75
CA ARG A 273 14.17 13.10 -2.33
C ARG A 273 12.74 13.01 -1.73
N PRO A 274 12.51 13.17 -0.42
CA PRO A 274 11.18 13.24 0.18
C PRO A 274 10.26 14.33 -0.36
N ILE A 275 10.80 15.48 -0.77
CA ILE A 275 10.00 16.56 -1.36
C ILE A 275 9.30 16.10 -2.62
N GLY A 276 10.01 15.40 -3.51
CA GLY A 276 9.40 14.78 -4.71
C GLY A 276 8.34 13.75 -4.37
N MET A 277 8.55 12.96 -3.31
CA MET A 277 7.55 11.99 -2.84
C MET A 277 6.31 12.67 -2.30
N TRP A 278 6.42 13.75 -1.51
CA TRP A 278 5.27 14.50 -1.02
C TRP A 278 4.45 15.13 -2.14
N LEU A 279 5.13 15.73 -3.14
CA LEU A 279 4.44 16.23 -4.34
C LEU A 279 3.71 15.10 -5.07
N GLY A 280 4.34 13.95 -5.24
CA GLY A 280 3.70 12.76 -5.84
C GLY A 280 2.51 12.25 -5.02
N GLY A 281 2.60 12.30 -3.69
CA GLY A 281 1.49 11.96 -2.79
C GLY A 281 0.30 12.91 -2.93
N LEU A 282 0.55 14.21 -3.00
CA LEU A 282 -0.49 15.23 -3.24
C LEU A 282 -1.17 15.03 -4.61
N ILE A 283 -0.40 14.71 -5.65
CA ILE A 283 -0.96 14.34 -6.96
C ILE A 283 -1.84 13.09 -6.82
N GLY A 284 -1.41 12.07 -6.07
CA GLY A 284 -2.20 10.86 -5.82
C GLY A 284 -3.57 11.16 -5.21
N PHE A 285 -3.64 12.05 -4.21
CA PHE A 285 -4.92 12.52 -3.66
C PHE A 285 -5.77 13.23 -4.73
N SER A 286 -5.16 14.10 -5.53
CA SER A 286 -5.86 14.85 -6.57
C SER A 286 -6.42 13.94 -7.65
N VAL A 287 -5.68 12.93 -8.09
CA VAL A 287 -6.12 11.94 -9.09
C VAL A 287 -7.31 11.14 -8.57
N GLY A 288 -7.29 10.72 -7.29
CA GLY A 288 -8.42 10.03 -6.68
C GLY A 288 -9.70 10.88 -6.65
N LEU A 289 -9.58 12.17 -6.34
CA LEU A 289 -10.70 13.12 -6.39
C LEU A 289 -11.21 13.35 -7.81
N ILE A 290 -10.32 13.57 -8.76
CA ILE A 290 -10.66 13.77 -10.17
C ILE A 290 -11.36 12.54 -10.74
N SER A 291 -10.86 11.34 -10.49
CA SER A 291 -11.46 10.08 -10.94
C SER A 291 -12.88 9.91 -10.40
N PHE A 292 -13.12 10.29 -9.14
CA PHE A 292 -14.46 10.28 -8.55
C PHE A 292 -15.43 11.21 -9.29
N TYR A 293 -15.04 12.46 -9.58
CA TYR A 293 -15.88 13.41 -10.31
C TYR A 293 -16.12 12.98 -11.76
N PHE A 294 -15.11 12.42 -12.42
CA PHE A 294 -15.25 11.89 -13.78
C PHE A 294 -16.24 10.73 -13.83
N PHE A 295 -16.13 9.78 -12.91
CA PHE A 295 -17.03 8.62 -12.85
C PHE A 295 -18.48 9.06 -12.62
N GLU A 296 -18.74 9.97 -11.66
CA GLU A 296 -20.08 10.54 -11.45
C GLU A 296 -20.61 11.26 -12.69
N TYR A 297 -19.77 12.06 -13.35
CA TYR A 297 -20.17 12.79 -14.55
C TYR A 297 -20.59 11.85 -15.69
N PHE A 298 -19.80 10.82 -15.97
CA PHE A 298 -20.12 9.84 -17.02
C PHE A 298 -21.36 9.00 -16.66
N GLN A 299 -21.49 8.58 -15.41
CA GLN A 299 -22.67 7.82 -14.96
C GLN A 299 -23.94 8.67 -15.06
N TYR A 300 -23.89 9.92 -14.65
CA TYR A 300 -25.01 10.85 -14.79
C TYR A 300 -25.41 11.05 -16.27
N ARG A 301 -24.44 11.21 -17.14
CA ARG A 301 -24.67 11.41 -18.58
C ARG A 301 -25.24 10.18 -19.26
N SER A 302 -24.78 8.98 -18.89
CA SER A 302 -25.32 7.72 -19.40
C SER A 302 -26.77 7.49 -18.96
N LEU A 303 -27.09 7.74 -17.67
CA LEU A 303 -28.45 7.65 -17.14
C LEU A 303 -29.40 8.66 -17.80
N THR A 304 -28.91 9.87 -18.06
CA THR A 304 -29.70 10.89 -18.75
C THR A 304 -29.95 10.52 -20.21
N ALA A 305 -28.97 9.98 -20.92
CA ALA A 305 -29.11 9.47 -22.27
C ALA A 305 -30.11 8.29 -22.33
N THR A 306 -30.01 7.35 -21.41
CA THR A 306 -30.93 6.21 -21.34
C THR A 306 -32.36 6.65 -21.04
N ARG A 307 -32.56 7.63 -20.12
CA ARG A 307 -33.86 8.22 -19.84
C ARG A 307 -34.47 8.96 -21.05
N ILE A 308 -33.67 9.70 -21.78
CA ILE A 308 -34.09 10.40 -23.01
C ILE A 308 -34.49 9.37 -24.06
N LEU A 309 -33.66 8.32 -24.29
CA LEU A 309 -33.98 7.26 -25.25
C LEU A 309 -35.24 6.48 -24.87
N SER A 310 -35.42 6.13 -23.59
CA SER A 310 -36.65 5.47 -23.13
C SER A 310 -37.88 6.37 -23.27
N TYR A 311 -37.76 7.68 -23.01
CA TYR A 311 -38.85 8.62 -23.19
C TYR A 311 -39.26 8.76 -24.68
N TYR A 312 -38.33 8.80 -25.60
CA TYR A 312 -38.57 8.82 -27.03
C TYR A 312 -39.20 7.49 -27.52
N TRP A 313 -38.72 6.36 -27.02
CA TRP A 313 -39.26 5.04 -27.39
C TRP A 313 -40.72 4.85 -26.93
N PHE A 314 -41.05 5.27 -25.69
CA PHE A 314 -42.42 5.20 -25.16
C PHE A 314 -43.41 6.18 -25.82
N ARG A 315 -42.91 7.23 -26.49
CA ARG A 315 -43.77 8.23 -27.14
C ARG A 315 -44.08 7.93 -28.60
N HIS A 316 -43.36 7.02 -29.21
CA HIS A 316 -43.51 6.70 -30.65
C HIS A 316 -43.88 5.23 -30.93
N ASN A 317 -44.10 4.41 -29.90
CA ASN A 317 -44.79 3.12 -29.95
C ASN A 317 -46.00 3.13 -29.02
#